data_c09da945980ff00894f55bce660bfb4d
#
_entry.id   c09da945980ff00894f55bce660bfb4d
#
_cell.length_a   1.000
_cell.length_b   1.000
_cell.length_c   1.000
_cell.angle_alpha   90.00
_cell.angle_beta   90.00
_cell.angle_gamma   90.00
#
_symmetry.space_group_name_H-M   'P 1'
#
loop_
_entity.id
_entity.type
_entity.pdbx_description
1 polymer ?
#
loop_
_entity_poly.entity_id
_entity_poly.type
_entity_poly.pdbx_seq_one_letter_code
_entity_poly.pdbx_strand_id
1 'polypeptide(L)'
;MKKFNNKLSAIIFSILVLAVGFGFVSPEILDHFKNTTTTIESTANNKVSNNSNTLNENTLNGFQEVADYIHKYNKLPDNFITKKEAMNLGWSPGEDLHKYAPNKSIGGDHFGNYENALPNKEGRSWTECDINYNGGSRGSDRIVFSNDGLIYGTSDHYKTFIKYY
;
A
#
# COMPACT_ATOMS: atom_id res chain seq x y z
N MET A 1 17.30 18.85 31.02
CA MET A 1 16.49 17.71 31.45
C MET A 1 15.03 18.15 31.56
N LYS A 2 14.17 17.82 30.57
CA LYS A 2 12.73 18.14 30.61
C LYS A 2 11.99 16.91 31.11
N LYS A 3 11.26 17.05 32.20
CA LYS A 3 10.40 16.01 32.79
C LYS A 3 9.17 15.83 31.88
N PHE A 4 8.97 14.63 31.37
CA PHE A 4 7.74 14.23 30.65
C PHE A 4 6.63 14.02 31.70
N ASN A 5 5.47 14.67 31.47
CA ASN A 5 4.32 14.56 32.35
C ASN A 5 3.52 13.27 32.06
N ASN A 6 3.57 12.34 33.03
CA ASN A 6 2.83 11.06 33.01
C ASN A 6 1.32 11.18 33.30
N LYS A 7 0.67 12.27 32.92
CA LYS A 7 -0.79 12.45 33.21
C LYS A 7 -1.75 11.98 32.11
N LEU A 8 -1.24 11.62 30.91
CA LEU A 8 -2.12 11.17 29.83
C LEU A 8 -2.38 9.65 29.80
N SER A 9 -1.55 8.85 30.47
CA SER A 9 -1.67 7.39 30.49
C SER A 9 -2.75 6.86 31.45
N ALA A 10 -3.16 7.66 32.43
CA ALA A 10 -4.14 7.24 33.46
C ALA A 10 -5.60 7.36 33.01
N ILE A 11 -5.90 8.17 31.98
CA ILE A 11 -7.28 8.42 31.52
C ILE A 11 -7.77 7.32 30.57
N ILE A 12 -6.86 6.67 29.82
CA ILE A 12 -7.24 5.61 28.87
C ILE A 12 -7.57 4.30 29.59
N PHE A 13 -6.94 4.02 30.75
CA PHE A 13 -7.23 2.82 31.53
C PHE A 13 -8.55 2.88 32.32
N SER A 14 -9.05 4.09 32.66
CA SER A 14 -10.28 4.26 33.43
C SER A 14 -11.56 4.04 32.63
N ILE A 15 -11.50 4.17 31.28
CA ILE A 15 -12.68 3.98 30.42
C ILE A 15 -12.90 2.50 30.09
N LEU A 16 -11.85 1.66 30.12
CA LEU A 16 -11.95 0.23 29.81
C LEU A 16 -12.54 -0.61 30.97
N VAL A 17 -12.47 -0.14 32.21
CA VAL A 17 -12.96 -0.88 33.40
C VAL A 17 -14.45 -0.65 33.65
N LEU A 18 -15.06 0.39 33.10
CA LEU A 18 -16.50 0.70 33.26
C LEU A 18 -17.42 -0.02 32.28
N ALA A 19 -16.89 -0.69 31.24
CA ALA A 19 -17.69 -1.43 30.26
C ALA A 19 -17.93 -2.91 30.65
N VAL A 20 -17.33 -3.42 31.74
CA VAL A 20 -17.46 -4.83 32.17
C VAL A 20 -18.47 -5.01 33.33
N GLY A 21 -19.14 -3.94 33.76
CA GLY A 21 -19.92 -3.90 35.00
C GLY A 21 -21.44 -3.99 34.90
N PHE A 22 -22.07 -4.20 33.73
CA PHE A 22 -23.49 -4.51 33.69
C PHE A 22 -23.82 -5.51 32.57
N GLY A 23 -24.20 -6.72 33.02
CA GLY A 23 -24.57 -7.84 32.20
C GLY A 23 -25.76 -7.58 31.29
N PHE A 24 -25.62 -8.00 30.09
CA PHE A 24 -26.62 -8.63 29.22
C PHE A 24 -25.88 -9.11 27.97
N VAL A 25 -25.16 -10.23 28.12
CA VAL A 25 -24.80 -11.02 26.94
C VAL A 25 -25.95 -11.98 26.73
N SER A 26 -26.73 -11.81 25.66
CA SER A 26 -27.80 -12.74 25.32
C SER A 26 -27.24 -14.13 25.07
N PRO A 27 -27.95 -15.21 25.40
CA PRO A 27 -27.46 -16.59 25.25
C PRO A 27 -27.05 -16.99 23.83
N GLU A 28 -27.55 -16.31 22.83
CA GLU A 28 -27.26 -16.57 21.42
C GLU A 28 -25.82 -16.27 20.99
N ILE A 29 -25.13 -15.36 21.69
CA ILE A 29 -23.74 -15.03 21.37
C ILE A 29 -22.78 -16.10 21.94
N LEU A 30 -23.17 -16.80 22.98
CA LEU A 30 -22.32 -17.80 23.62
C LEU A 30 -22.21 -19.09 22.80
N ASP A 31 -23.26 -19.44 22.02
CA ASP A 31 -23.27 -20.63 21.16
C ASP A 31 -22.43 -20.44 19.89
N HIS A 32 -22.22 -19.18 19.44
CA HIS A 32 -21.38 -18.92 18.26
C HIS A 32 -19.88 -19.09 18.57
N PHE A 33 -19.47 -18.89 19.83
CA PHE A 33 -18.08 -19.09 20.26
C PHE A 33 -17.73 -20.58 20.54
N LYS A 34 -18.71 -21.43 20.85
CA LYS A 34 -18.45 -22.84 21.11
C LYS A 34 -18.27 -23.69 19.86
N ASN A 35 -18.79 -23.25 18.71
CA ASN A 35 -18.67 -24.00 17.45
C ASN A 35 -17.40 -23.68 16.64
N THR A 36 -16.57 -22.72 17.08
CA THR A 36 -15.33 -22.37 16.36
C THR A 36 -14.09 -23.10 16.91
N THR A 37 -14.21 -23.80 18.04
CA THR A 37 -13.06 -24.42 18.72
C THR A 37 -12.91 -25.92 18.45
N THR A 38 -13.79 -26.57 17.65
CA THR A 38 -13.80 -28.03 17.50
C THR A 38 -13.39 -28.53 16.10
N THR A 39 -12.77 -27.70 15.25
CA THR A 39 -12.33 -28.17 13.92
C THR A 39 -10.87 -27.81 13.61
N ILE A 40 -9.96 -27.95 14.59
CA ILE A 40 -8.51 -27.89 14.35
C ILE A 40 -7.83 -29.12 14.97
N GLU A 41 -8.22 -30.33 14.53
CA GLU A 41 -7.36 -31.50 14.63
C GLU A 41 -7.74 -32.47 13.51
N SER A 42 -6.95 -32.44 12.47
CA SER A 42 -6.50 -33.52 11.56
C SER A 42 -6.43 -33.01 10.10
N THR A 43 -5.28 -32.53 9.68
CA THR A 43 -4.61 -33.04 8.48
C THR A 43 -3.19 -32.44 8.43
N ALA A 44 -2.23 -33.21 8.88
CA ALA A 44 -0.81 -32.96 8.64
C ALA A 44 -0.49 -33.36 7.18
N ASN A 45 0.48 -32.60 6.60
CA ASN A 45 1.18 -32.81 5.36
C ASN A 45 0.60 -32.15 4.09
N ASN A 46 0.89 -30.86 3.96
CA ASN A 46 1.36 -30.33 2.68
C ASN A 46 2.39 -29.22 2.95
N LYS A 47 3.61 -29.47 2.46
CA LYS A 47 4.79 -28.61 2.55
C LYS A 47 4.54 -27.35 1.73
N VAL A 48 3.94 -26.34 2.32
CA VAL A 48 3.90 -24.97 1.76
C VAL A 48 5.19 -24.30 2.18
N SER A 49 6.04 -24.03 1.20
CA SER A 49 7.22 -23.18 1.36
C SER A 49 6.76 -21.81 1.86
N ASN A 50 6.85 -21.58 3.17
CA ASN A 50 6.63 -20.29 3.77
C ASN A 50 7.83 -19.39 3.45
N ASN A 51 7.76 -18.71 2.31
CA ASN A 51 8.52 -17.49 2.10
C ASN A 51 7.78 -16.39 2.85
N SER A 52 8.06 -16.26 4.15
CA SER A 52 7.53 -15.19 4.99
C SER A 52 8.22 -13.87 4.65
N ASN A 53 7.83 -13.28 3.51
CA ASN A 53 7.90 -11.84 3.36
C ASN A 53 6.76 -11.28 4.21
N THR A 54 7.10 -10.75 5.38
CA THR A 54 6.24 -9.86 6.15
C THR A 54 6.06 -8.59 5.32
N LEU A 55 5.16 -8.64 4.35
CA LEU A 55 4.66 -7.43 3.68
C LEU A 55 3.87 -6.68 4.76
N ASN A 56 4.36 -5.53 5.16
CA ASN A 56 3.60 -4.58 5.95
C ASN A 56 2.24 -4.37 5.26
N GLU A 57 1.14 -4.65 5.93
CA GLU A 57 -0.23 -4.62 5.41
C GLU A 57 -0.69 -3.27 4.82
N ASN A 58 0.22 -2.27 4.72
CA ASN A 58 -0.06 -0.92 4.23
C ASN A 58 0.73 -0.53 2.95
N THR A 59 1.45 -1.46 2.30
CA THR A 59 2.26 -1.13 1.12
C THR A 59 1.58 -1.65 -0.13
N LEU A 60 0.76 -0.85 -0.78
CA LEU A 60 0.16 -1.18 -2.07
C LEU A 60 1.24 -1.14 -3.16
N ASN A 61 1.41 -2.23 -3.90
CA ASN A 61 2.51 -2.37 -4.87
C ASN A 61 2.09 -3.06 -6.18
N GLY A 62 0.97 -3.80 -6.21
CA GLY A 62 0.45 -4.48 -7.39
C GLY A 62 -0.32 -3.54 -8.33
N PHE A 63 -0.40 -3.91 -9.61
CA PHE A 63 -1.10 -3.11 -10.63
C PHE A 63 -2.56 -2.80 -10.27
N GLN A 64 -3.36 -3.82 -9.96
CA GLN A 64 -4.78 -3.63 -9.68
C GLN A 64 -4.99 -2.84 -8.39
N GLU A 65 -4.24 -3.17 -7.33
CA GLU A 65 -4.36 -2.51 -6.02
C GLU A 65 -4.08 -1.01 -6.11
N VAL A 66 -3.00 -0.64 -6.81
CA VAL A 66 -2.61 0.77 -6.99
C VAL A 66 -3.57 1.48 -7.93
N ALA A 67 -4.02 0.83 -9.01
CA ALA A 67 -5.01 1.40 -9.92
C ALA A 67 -6.35 1.67 -9.22
N ASP A 68 -6.84 0.73 -8.41
CA ASP A 68 -8.07 0.87 -7.62
C ASP A 68 -7.95 2.01 -6.60
N TYR A 69 -6.80 2.11 -5.94
CA TYR A 69 -6.54 3.20 -4.99
C TYR A 69 -6.56 4.57 -5.68
N ILE A 70 -5.87 4.71 -6.84
CA ILE A 70 -5.85 5.95 -7.62
C ILE A 70 -7.26 6.28 -8.11
N HIS A 71 -7.99 5.29 -8.65
CA HIS A 71 -9.37 5.48 -9.11
C HIS A 71 -10.29 6.00 -8.00
N LYS A 72 -10.16 5.44 -6.79
CA LYS A 72 -11.01 5.79 -5.65
C LYS A 72 -10.65 7.13 -5.01
N TYR A 73 -9.35 7.43 -4.88
CA TYR A 73 -8.89 8.56 -4.08
C TYR A 73 -8.27 9.70 -4.91
N ASN A 74 -8.10 9.52 -6.21
CA ASN A 74 -7.47 10.45 -7.15
C ASN A 74 -6.06 10.90 -6.71
N LYS A 75 -5.34 10.03 -6.02
CA LYS A 75 -3.96 10.22 -5.55
C LYS A 75 -3.24 8.89 -5.41
N LEU A 76 -1.89 8.93 -5.35
CA LEU A 76 -1.09 7.75 -5.02
C LEU A 76 -1.23 7.37 -3.54
N PRO A 77 -1.06 6.08 -3.20
CA PRO A 77 -0.84 5.63 -1.83
C PRO A 77 0.38 6.30 -1.18
N ASP A 78 0.39 6.38 0.15
CA ASP A 78 1.43 7.08 0.91
C ASP A 78 2.81 6.40 0.88
N ASN A 79 2.90 5.17 0.36
CA ASN A 79 4.17 4.48 0.14
C ASN A 79 4.90 4.90 -1.15
N PHE A 80 4.36 5.83 -1.94
CA PHE A 80 5.03 6.41 -3.09
C PHE A 80 5.68 7.74 -2.75
N ILE A 81 6.89 7.96 -3.29
CA ILE A 81 7.62 9.24 -3.21
C ILE A 81 8.19 9.59 -4.58
N THR A 82 8.29 10.88 -4.87
CA THR A 82 8.88 11.38 -6.12
C THR A 82 10.39 11.10 -6.17
N LYS A 83 10.95 11.09 -7.38
CA LYS A 83 12.41 11.01 -7.57
C LYS A 83 13.14 12.13 -6.82
N LYS A 84 12.56 13.35 -6.79
CA LYS A 84 13.12 14.49 -6.06
C LYS A 84 13.17 14.24 -4.55
N GLU A 85 12.08 13.71 -3.97
CA GLU A 85 12.04 13.34 -2.54
C GLU A 85 13.04 12.24 -2.22
N ALA A 86 13.13 11.19 -3.06
CA ALA A 86 14.11 10.14 -2.90
C ALA A 86 15.56 10.66 -2.94
N MET A 87 15.89 11.56 -3.89
CA MET A 87 17.20 12.18 -3.96
C MET A 87 17.50 13.06 -2.75
N ASN A 88 16.52 13.74 -2.17
CA ASN A 88 16.69 14.49 -0.92
C ASN A 88 17.03 13.58 0.29
N LEU A 89 16.66 12.29 0.22
CA LEU A 89 17.04 11.27 1.20
C LEU A 89 18.42 10.64 0.91
N GLY A 90 19.10 11.05 -0.17
CA GLY A 90 20.42 10.56 -0.57
C GLY A 90 20.41 9.49 -1.66
N TRP A 91 19.23 9.07 -2.15
CA TRP A 91 19.14 8.11 -3.23
C TRP A 91 19.59 8.71 -4.57
N SER A 92 20.27 7.87 -5.38
CA SER A 92 20.60 8.22 -6.77
C SER A 92 19.97 7.19 -7.73
N PRO A 93 19.60 7.61 -8.97
CA PRO A 93 19.08 6.71 -9.98
C PRO A 93 19.98 5.50 -10.23
N GLY A 94 19.41 4.30 -10.18
CA GLY A 94 20.14 3.03 -10.32
C GLY A 94 20.45 2.34 -8.99
N GLU A 95 20.36 3.04 -7.87
CA GLU A 95 20.55 2.46 -6.55
C GLU A 95 19.24 1.84 -6.01
N ASP A 96 19.39 0.96 -5.01
CA ASP A 96 18.26 0.42 -4.26
C ASP A 96 17.65 1.48 -3.37
N LEU A 97 16.39 1.87 -3.69
CA LEU A 97 15.64 2.89 -2.95
C LEU A 97 15.42 2.48 -1.49
N HIS A 98 15.24 1.17 -1.20
CA HIS A 98 14.95 0.72 0.16
C HIS A 98 16.10 0.96 1.16
N LYS A 99 17.33 1.23 0.68
CA LYS A 99 18.45 1.66 1.54
C LYS A 99 18.25 3.07 2.12
N TYR A 100 17.48 3.92 1.43
CA TYR A 100 17.26 5.33 1.76
C TYR A 100 15.85 5.60 2.27
N ALA A 101 14.88 4.89 1.70
CA ALA A 101 13.45 4.98 2.01
C ALA A 101 12.84 3.57 2.06
N PRO A 102 12.95 2.85 3.18
CA PRO A 102 12.38 1.50 3.34
C PRO A 102 10.89 1.46 3.04
N ASN A 103 10.46 0.43 2.31
CA ASN A 103 9.05 0.20 1.92
C ASN A 103 8.45 1.30 1.02
N LYS A 104 9.26 2.16 0.42
CA LYS A 104 8.80 3.16 -0.55
C LYS A 104 9.04 2.69 -1.99
N SER A 105 8.21 3.20 -2.89
CA SER A 105 8.36 3.09 -4.34
C SER A 105 8.43 4.48 -4.96
N ILE A 106 9.07 4.60 -6.13
CA ILE A 106 9.09 5.87 -6.86
C ILE A 106 7.72 6.09 -7.51
N GLY A 107 7.15 7.28 -7.34
CA GLY A 107 5.90 7.68 -7.97
C GLY A 107 5.54 9.13 -7.71
N GLY A 108 4.67 9.68 -8.56
CA GLY A 108 4.24 11.08 -8.48
C GLY A 108 5.00 12.02 -9.44
N ASP A 109 5.95 11.50 -10.21
CA ASP A 109 6.65 12.29 -11.23
C ASP A 109 5.78 12.44 -12.49
N HIS A 110 5.96 13.55 -13.21
CA HIS A 110 5.28 13.82 -14.47
C HIS A 110 5.74 12.85 -15.58
N PHE A 111 4.74 12.28 -16.30
CA PHE A 111 4.99 11.50 -17.50
C PHE A 111 4.65 12.32 -18.75
N GLY A 112 5.61 12.49 -19.66
CA GLY A 112 5.52 13.44 -20.77
C GLY A 112 4.62 13.02 -21.94
N ASN A 113 4.32 11.71 -22.10
CA ASN A 113 3.56 11.14 -23.25
C ASN A 113 4.02 11.65 -24.62
N TYR A 114 5.33 11.89 -24.79
CA TYR A 114 5.89 12.51 -26.01
C TYR A 114 5.68 11.67 -27.27
N GLU A 115 5.57 10.36 -27.13
CA GLU A 115 5.31 9.42 -28.23
C GLU A 115 3.81 9.31 -28.55
N ASN A 116 2.94 10.03 -27.86
CA ASN A 116 1.49 9.97 -28.00
C ASN A 116 0.91 8.54 -27.85
N ALA A 117 1.56 7.72 -27.03
CA ALA A 117 1.12 6.35 -26.77
C ALA A 117 -0.19 6.29 -25.94
N LEU A 118 -0.47 7.35 -25.18
CA LEU A 118 -1.70 7.52 -24.40
C LEU A 118 -2.58 8.65 -24.99
N PRO A 119 -3.91 8.62 -24.77
CA PRO A 119 -4.83 9.60 -25.35
C PRO A 119 -4.52 11.03 -24.94
N ASN A 120 -4.33 11.93 -25.89
CA ASN A 120 -4.15 13.35 -25.66
C ASN A 120 -5.50 14.09 -25.54
N LYS A 121 -5.51 15.12 -24.67
CA LYS A 121 -6.63 16.04 -24.49
C LYS A 121 -6.09 17.35 -23.92
N GLU A 122 -6.64 18.48 -24.31
CA GLU A 122 -6.32 19.78 -23.74
C GLU A 122 -6.51 19.76 -22.20
N GLY A 123 -5.51 20.25 -21.47
CA GLY A 123 -5.49 20.26 -20.02
C GLY A 123 -5.18 18.91 -19.34
N ARG A 124 -4.99 17.83 -20.11
CA ARG A 124 -4.61 16.53 -19.55
C ARG A 124 -3.13 16.51 -19.24
N SER A 125 -2.81 16.08 -18.03
CA SER A 125 -1.45 15.77 -17.59
C SER A 125 -1.39 14.33 -17.10
N TRP A 126 -0.22 13.72 -17.21
CA TRP A 126 0.03 12.36 -16.82
C TRP A 126 1.05 12.28 -15.69
N THR A 127 0.83 11.36 -14.76
CA THR A 127 1.72 11.05 -13.64
C THR A 127 2.08 9.58 -13.68
N GLU A 128 3.32 9.23 -13.35
CA GLU A 128 3.79 7.85 -13.33
C GLU A 128 4.12 7.35 -11.91
N CYS A 129 4.05 6.03 -11.71
CA CYS A 129 4.59 5.37 -10.53
C CYS A 129 5.10 3.97 -10.84
N ASP A 130 6.09 3.50 -10.08
CA ASP A 130 6.63 2.15 -10.16
C ASP A 130 5.66 1.13 -9.57
N ILE A 131 5.56 -0.03 -10.21
CA ILE A 131 4.75 -1.15 -9.74
C ILE A 131 5.66 -2.35 -9.52
N ASN A 132 5.28 -3.23 -8.58
CA ASN A 132 6.01 -4.44 -8.21
C ASN A 132 7.46 -4.17 -7.75
N TYR A 133 7.74 -2.99 -7.19
CA TYR A 133 9.06 -2.68 -6.65
C TYR A 133 9.25 -3.30 -5.26
N ASN A 134 10.24 -4.18 -5.13
CA ASN A 134 10.56 -4.91 -3.91
C ASN A 134 12.01 -4.71 -3.46
N GLY A 135 12.60 -3.56 -3.81
CA GLY A 135 14.02 -3.27 -3.58
C GLY A 135 14.91 -3.61 -4.77
N GLY A 136 16.19 -3.27 -4.67
CA GLY A 136 17.15 -3.44 -5.74
C GLY A 136 16.97 -2.44 -6.90
N SER A 137 17.24 -2.91 -8.12
CA SER A 137 17.04 -2.10 -9.33
C SER A 137 15.55 -1.96 -9.66
N ARG A 138 15.16 -0.75 -10.10
CA ARG A 138 13.79 -0.50 -10.57
C ARG A 138 13.49 -1.34 -11.81
N GLY A 139 12.39 -2.08 -11.78
CA GLY A 139 11.89 -2.86 -12.93
C GLY A 139 11.26 -1.97 -14.03
N SER A 140 10.56 -2.60 -14.96
CA SER A 140 9.86 -1.96 -16.10
C SER A 140 8.38 -1.65 -15.82
N ASP A 141 7.83 -2.18 -14.74
CA ASP A 141 6.40 -2.08 -14.43
C ASP A 141 6.02 -0.69 -13.96
N ARG A 142 5.03 -0.08 -14.60
CA ARG A 142 4.55 1.28 -14.28
C ARG A 142 3.03 1.33 -14.36
N ILE A 143 2.45 2.20 -13.52
CA ILE A 143 1.16 2.81 -13.78
C ILE A 143 1.38 4.24 -14.23
N VAL A 144 0.61 4.66 -15.24
CA VAL A 144 0.50 6.04 -15.69
C VAL A 144 -0.95 6.46 -15.60
N PHE A 145 -1.23 7.54 -14.88
CA PHE A 145 -2.60 8.01 -14.67
C PHE A 145 -2.74 9.49 -14.96
N SER A 146 -3.91 9.89 -15.43
CA SER A 146 -4.20 11.27 -15.81
C SER A 146 -4.94 12.03 -14.71
N ASN A 147 -4.82 13.35 -14.75
CA ASN A 147 -5.58 14.25 -13.86
C ASN A 147 -7.11 14.22 -14.11
N ASP A 148 -7.57 13.60 -15.20
CA ASP A 148 -9.00 13.45 -15.55
C ASP A 148 -9.49 11.99 -15.47
N GLY A 149 -8.75 11.11 -14.76
CA GLY A 149 -9.25 9.81 -14.30
C GLY A 149 -8.90 8.60 -15.15
N LEU A 150 -8.12 8.73 -16.24
CA LEU A 150 -7.64 7.58 -17.00
C LEU A 150 -6.46 6.93 -16.28
N ILE A 151 -6.41 5.59 -16.23
CA ILE A 151 -5.34 4.83 -15.59
C ILE A 151 -4.91 3.70 -16.51
N TYR A 152 -3.62 3.63 -16.80
CA TYR A 152 -2.99 2.62 -17.64
C TYR A 152 -1.81 1.97 -16.95
N GLY A 153 -1.59 0.68 -17.20
CA GLY A 153 -0.42 -0.07 -16.77
C GLY A 153 0.46 -0.47 -17.94
N THR A 154 1.75 -0.57 -17.72
CA THR A 154 2.75 -1.10 -18.67
C THR A 154 3.73 -2.00 -17.92
N SER A 155 4.11 -3.13 -18.50
CA SER A 155 5.12 -4.04 -17.97
C SER A 155 6.40 -4.11 -18.81
N ASP A 156 6.46 -3.33 -19.88
CA ASP A 156 7.55 -3.33 -20.87
C ASP A 156 8.21 -1.94 -21.04
N HIS A 157 8.14 -1.12 -19.99
CA HIS A 157 8.71 0.22 -19.96
C HIS A 157 8.15 1.12 -21.06
N TYR A 158 6.80 1.30 -21.03
CA TYR A 158 5.99 2.21 -21.86
C TYR A 158 5.85 1.84 -23.34
N LYS A 159 6.19 0.61 -23.77
CA LYS A 159 6.01 0.16 -25.16
C LYS A 159 4.56 -0.20 -25.45
N THR A 160 3.91 -0.87 -24.49
CA THR A 160 2.49 -1.19 -24.57
C THR A 160 1.76 -0.80 -23.29
N PHE A 161 0.45 -0.54 -23.41
CA PHE A 161 -0.37 -0.13 -22.28
C PHE A 161 -1.65 -0.95 -22.20
N ILE A 162 -2.03 -1.32 -20.98
CA ILE A 162 -3.31 -1.94 -20.63
C ILE A 162 -4.12 -0.91 -19.85
N LYS A 163 -5.35 -0.64 -20.28
CA LYS A 163 -6.25 0.28 -19.58
C LYS A 163 -6.88 -0.40 -18.38
N TYR A 164 -6.82 0.26 -17.22
CA TYR A 164 -7.51 -0.13 -15.97
C TYR A 164 -8.80 0.68 -15.79
N TYR A 165 -8.76 2.00 -15.98
CA TYR A 165 -9.90 2.91 -15.84
C TYR A 165 -9.91 3.98 -16.94
#